data_b8c23e8c1f000972f1663ac1e355cf3a
#
_entry.id   b8c23e8c1f000972f1663ac1e355cf3a
#
_cell.length_a   1.000
_cell.length_b   1.000
_cell.length_c   1.000
_cell.angle_alpha   90.00
_cell.angle_beta   90.00
_cell.angle_gamma   90.00
#
_symmetry.space_group_name_H-M   'P 1'
#
loop_
_entity.id
_entity.type
_entity.pdbx_description
1 polymer ?
#
loop_
_entity_poly.entity_id
_entity_poly.type
_entity_poly.pdbx_seq_one_letter_code
_entity_poly.pdbx_strand_id
1 'polypeptide(L)'
;MPLSKKEWLALEKKAYELRKLTVQTTVWAGSGHFGGGMSVMDLLTVLYHKYLNIKVDDPKWEDRDRFILSKGHAAIAYAPVLCDKGFNDVEMLKSFNLSGSKMGMHLDSNKVVGVDASTGSLGQGPSIAAGTALAARLMGKDYLTYVVTGDGELGEGSCWEGFMTINHYQLSNCIVFIDRNHNMIDGNTEDIKKLEPLADKMTAFGFNTIVVDGNNIGELCNAIDIAIERSKEKCAPTCILMDTKKGAGIKSIEGDYTWHYGAIDDARFEKFNKELEEDYKARVARAEKEGK
;
A
#
# COMPACT_ATOMS: atom_id res chain seq x y z
N MET A 1 3.43 10.63 -17.94
CA MET A 1 2.34 11.28 -18.73
C MET A 1 1.12 11.41 -17.85
N PRO A 2 0.36 12.51 -17.90
CA PRO A 2 -0.82 12.65 -17.07
C PRO A 2 -1.79 11.47 -17.30
N LEU A 3 -2.40 11.00 -16.23
CA LEU A 3 -3.35 9.89 -16.23
C LEU A 3 -4.53 10.23 -17.17
N SER A 4 -4.75 9.41 -18.20
CA SER A 4 -5.91 9.61 -19.07
C SER A 4 -7.20 9.27 -18.32
N LYS A 5 -8.30 9.95 -18.66
CA LYS A 5 -9.62 9.69 -18.08
C LYS A 5 -10.00 8.20 -18.15
N LYS A 6 -9.72 7.55 -19.28
CA LYS A 6 -10.01 6.12 -19.47
C LYS A 6 -9.22 5.24 -18.48
N GLU A 7 -7.94 5.52 -18.29
CA GLU A 7 -7.11 4.79 -17.32
C GLU A 7 -7.58 5.03 -15.90
N TRP A 8 -7.90 6.29 -15.56
CA TRP A 8 -8.40 6.62 -14.22
C TRP A 8 -9.67 5.85 -13.89
N LEU A 9 -10.66 5.89 -14.78
CA LEU A 9 -11.91 5.14 -14.61
C LEU A 9 -11.67 3.62 -14.49
N ALA A 10 -10.72 3.07 -15.24
CA ALA A 10 -10.35 1.66 -15.14
C ALA A 10 -9.73 1.32 -13.77
N LEU A 11 -8.86 2.18 -13.24
CA LEU A 11 -8.24 2.01 -11.93
C LEU A 11 -9.25 2.16 -10.79
N GLU A 12 -10.19 3.12 -10.87
CA GLU A 12 -11.27 3.26 -9.87
C GLU A 12 -12.15 2.01 -9.84
N LYS A 13 -12.51 1.47 -11.01
CA LYS A 13 -13.24 0.21 -11.10
C LYS A 13 -12.47 -0.94 -10.46
N LYS A 14 -11.17 -1.04 -10.74
CA LYS A 14 -10.31 -2.08 -10.17
C LYS A 14 -10.19 -1.94 -8.65
N ALA A 15 -10.00 -0.74 -8.13
CA ALA A 15 -9.95 -0.47 -6.69
C ALA A 15 -11.27 -0.84 -5.98
N TYR A 16 -12.39 -0.58 -6.62
CA TYR A 16 -13.70 -1.01 -6.13
C TYR A 16 -13.84 -2.54 -6.08
N GLU A 17 -13.47 -3.24 -7.16
CA GLU A 17 -13.51 -4.71 -7.22
C GLU A 17 -12.62 -5.34 -6.14
N LEU A 18 -11.40 -4.81 -5.96
CA LEU A 18 -10.45 -5.28 -4.95
C LEU A 18 -10.93 -5.02 -3.51
N ARG A 19 -11.58 -3.88 -3.24
CA ARG A 19 -12.21 -3.61 -1.95
C ARG A 19 -13.33 -4.61 -1.65
N LYS A 20 -14.19 -4.92 -2.63
CA LYS A 20 -15.21 -5.96 -2.47
C LYS A 20 -14.60 -7.33 -2.19
N LEU A 21 -13.56 -7.69 -2.91
CA LEU A 21 -12.85 -8.95 -2.70
C LEU A 21 -12.19 -8.99 -1.31
N THR A 22 -11.69 -7.86 -0.82
CA THR A 22 -11.14 -7.73 0.55
C THR A 22 -12.23 -7.92 1.61
N VAL A 23 -13.42 -7.31 1.44
CA VAL A 23 -14.58 -7.54 2.30
C VAL A 23 -14.92 -9.03 2.34
N GLN A 24 -15.04 -9.67 1.18
CA GLN A 24 -15.34 -11.09 1.07
C GLN A 24 -14.25 -11.97 1.70
N THR A 25 -12.98 -11.64 1.50
CA THR A 25 -11.86 -12.35 2.12
C THR A 25 -11.89 -12.25 3.63
N THR A 26 -12.28 -11.09 4.17
CA THR A 26 -12.43 -10.89 5.61
C THR A 26 -13.56 -11.75 6.20
N VAL A 27 -14.65 -11.93 5.47
CA VAL A 27 -15.73 -12.86 5.85
C VAL A 27 -15.22 -14.29 5.89
N TRP A 28 -14.51 -14.75 4.86
CA TRP A 28 -13.93 -16.11 4.84
C TRP A 28 -12.91 -16.35 5.95
N ALA A 29 -12.09 -15.36 6.25
CA ALA A 29 -11.09 -15.42 7.31
C ALA A 29 -11.70 -15.36 8.74
N GLY A 30 -12.96 -14.95 8.87
CA GLY A 30 -13.62 -14.68 10.14
C GLY A 30 -13.23 -13.34 10.78
N SER A 31 -12.06 -12.80 10.48
CA SER A 31 -11.56 -11.50 10.95
C SER A 31 -10.27 -11.12 10.27
N GLY A 32 -9.85 -9.84 10.37
CA GLY A 32 -8.59 -9.37 9.81
C GLY A 32 -8.28 -7.91 10.15
N HIS A 33 -7.07 -7.47 9.80
CA HIS A 33 -6.65 -6.07 9.94
C HIS A 33 -7.25 -5.21 8.81
N PHE A 34 -8.55 -5.06 8.87
CA PHE A 34 -9.38 -4.59 7.77
C PHE A 34 -9.15 -3.10 7.45
N GLY A 35 -9.20 -2.23 8.47
CA GLY A 35 -9.14 -0.78 8.26
C GLY A 35 -7.85 -0.31 7.58
N GLY A 36 -6.70 -0.83 8.04
CA GLY A 36 -5.40 -0.51 7.44
C GLY A 36 -5.15 -1.16 6.08
N GLY A 37 -5.90 -2.22 5.75
CA GLY A 37 -5.95 -2.80 4.40
C GLY A 37 -6.71 -1.91 3.43
N MET A 38 -7.84 -1.36 3.88
CA MET A 38 -8.69 -0.48 3.06
C MET A 38 -8.05 0.87 2.77
N SER A 39 -7.28 1.45 3.73
CA SER A 39 -6.58 2.72 3.53
C SER A 39 -5.55 2.67 2.41
N VAL A 40 -4.84 1.54 2.26
CA VAL A 40 -3.74 1.37 1.28
C VAL A 40 -4.20 0.81 -0.07
N MET A 41 -5.50 0.48 -0.23
CA MET A 41 -6.00 -0.22 -1.42
C MET A 41 -5.78 0.57 -2.72
N ASP A 42 -5.92 1.89 -2.71
CA ASP A 42 -5.70 2.71 -3.90
C ASP A 42 -4.23 2.65 -4.35
N LEU A 43 -3.28 2.73 -3.40
CA LEU A 43 -1.86 2.54 -3.69
C LEU A 43 -1.59 1.15 -4.27
N LEU A 44 -2.07 0.09 -3.63
CA LEU A 44 -1.90 -1.28 -4.13
C LEU A 44 -2.46 -1.43 -5.54
N THR A 45 -3.63 -0.86 -5.80
CA THR A 45 -4.27 -0.89 -7.11
C THR A 45 -3.39 -0.21 -8.17
N VAL A 46 -2.95 1.02 -7.95
CA VAL A 46 -2.17 1.75 -8.96
C VAL A 46 -0.79 1.11 -9.16
N LEU A 47 -0.14 0.62 -8.11
CA LEU A 47 1.14 -0.05 -8.24
C LEU A 47 1.02 -1.33 -9.08
N TYR A 48 0.12 -2.24 -8.74
CA TYR A 48 0.02 -3.54 -9.40
C TYR A 48 -0.63 -3.50 -10.79
N HIS A 49 -1.48 -2.50 -11.08
CA HIS A 49 -2.19 -2.42 -12.35
C HIS A 49 -1.67 -1.37 -13.32
N LYS A 50 -0.71 -0.51 -12.88
CA LYS A 50 -0.14 0.52 -13.76
C LYS A 50 1.39 0.62 -13.68
N TYR A 51 1.99 0.60 -12.49
CA TYR A 51 3.38 1.04 -12.32
C TYR A 51 4.41 -0.09 -12.22
N LEU A 52 4.15 -1.12 -11.43
CA LEU A 52 5.12 -2.18 -11.20
C LEU A 52 5.50 -2.91 -12.48
N ASN A 53 6.77 -2.92 -12.79
CA ASN A 53 7.35 -3.71 -13.87
C ASN A 53 7.56 -5.16 -13.36
N ILE A 54 6.54 -5.98 -13.49
CA ILE A 54 6.48 -7.35 -12.98
C ILE A 54 5.90 -8.30 -14.03
N LYS A 55 6.27 -9.58 -13.95
CA LYS A 55 5.77 -10.64 -14.81
C LYS A 55 5.11 -11.73 -13.98
N VAL A 56 3.87 -12.05 -14.29
CA VAL A 56 3.11 -13.10 -13.57
C VAL A 56 3.63 -14.49 -13.90
N ASP A 57 4.02 -14.69 -15.15
CA ASP A 57 4.59 -15.94 -15.69
C ASP A 57 6.08 -16.14 -15.31
N ASP A 58 6.76 -15.09 -14.86
CA ASP A 58 8.12 -15.14 -14.31
C ASP A 58 8.24 -14.29 -13.03
N PRO A 59 7.64 -14.74 -11.91
CA PRO A 59 7.58 -13.97 -10.67
C PRO A 59 8.94 -13.78 -9.99
N LYS A 60 9.98 -14.49 -10.46
CA LYS A 60 11.37 -14.35 -9.99
C LYS A 60 12.26 -13.61 -10.96
N TRP A 61 11.71 -13.02 -12.01
CA TRP A 61 12.47 -12.23 -12.96
C TRP A 61 13.36 -11.21 -12.26
N GLU A 62 14.65 -11.24 -12.56
CA GLU A 62 15.66 -10.47 -11.82
C GLU A 62 15.50 -8.96 -11.96
N ASP A 63 15.04 -8.49 -13.13
CA ASP A 63 14.88 -7.06 -13.42
C ASP A 63 13.48 -6.51 -13.06
N ARG A 64 12.64 -7.32 -12.39
CA ARG A 64 11.35 -6.84 -11.91
C ARG A 64 11.52 -5.79 -10.82
N ASP A 65 10.56 -4.90 -10.68
CA ASP A 65 10.45 -4.04 -9.51
C ASP A 65 10.19 -4.85 -8.23
N ARG A 66 10.45 -4.24 -7.09
CA ARG A 66 10.24 -4.83 -5.76
C ARG A 66 9.21 -4.01 -4.99
N PHE A 67 8.28 -4.69 -4.36
CA PHE A 67 7.29 -4.07 -3.49
C PHE A 67 7.32 -4.68 -2.10
N ILE A 68 7.49 -3.83 -1.08
CA ILE A 68 7.57 -4.22 0.33
C ILE A 68 6.42 -3.59 1.10
N LEU A 69 5.47 -4.42 1.53
CA LEU A 69 4.40 -4.02 2.44
C LEU A 69 4.93 -4.06 3.87
N SER A 70 5.54 -2.96 4.37
CA SER A 70 6.14 -2.93 5.72
C SER A 70 5.10 -3.13 6.82
N LYS A 71 3.93 -2.49 6.71
CA LYS A 71 2.74 -2.78 7.53
C LYS A 71 2.11 -4.12 7.12
N GLY A 72 2.83 -5.21 7.36
CA GLY A 72 2.52 -6.56 6.87
C GLY A 72 1.14 -7.08 7.26
N HIS A 73 0.54 -6.54 8.33
CA HIS A 73 -0.83 -6.85 8.76
C HIS A 73 -1.90 -6.42 7.74
N ALA A 74 -1.60 -5.45 6.83
CA ALA A 74 -2.51 -5.11 5.73
C ALA A 74 -2.59 -6.20 4.63
N ALA A 75 -2.03 -7.38 4.87
CA ALA A 75 -2.09 -8.54 3.98
C ALA A 75 -3.50 -8.95 3.57
N ILE A 76 -4.52 -8.66 4.39
CA ILE A 76 -5.93 -8.89 4.06
C ILE A 76 -6.36 -8.17 2.77
N ALA A 77 -5.72 -7.05 2.43
CA ALA A 77 -5.92 -6.32 1.17
C ALA A 77 -4.89 -6.71 0.11
N TYR A 78 -3.67 -7.05 0.52
CA TYR A 78 -2.59 -7.38 -0.40
C TYR A 78 -2.78 -8.75 -1.08
N ALA A 79 -3.26 -9.75 -0.35
CA ALA A 79 -3.55 -11.07 -0.90
C ALA A 79 -4.58 -11.05 -2.04
N PRO A 80 -5.74 -10.35 -1.93
CA PRO A 80 -6.66 -10.12 -3.04
C PRO A 80 -6.00 -9.50 -4.28
N VAL A 81 -5.12 -8.52 -4.10
CA VAL A 81 -4.39 -7.86 -5.21
C VAL A 81 -3.47 -8.86 -5.93
N LEU A 82 -2.73 -9.69 -5.20
CA LEU A 82 -1.86 -10.71 -5.78
C LEU A 82 -2.65 -11.79 -6.53
N CYS A 83 -3.82 -12.17 -6.02
CA CYS A 83 -4.70 -13.11 -6.69
C CYS A 83 -5.33 -12.50 -7.96
N ASP A 84 -5.86 -11.29 -7.89
CA ASP A 84 -6.44 -10.57 -9.05
C ASP A 84 -5.38 -10.33 -10.14
N LYS A 85 -4.14 -10.06 -9.74
CA LYS A 85 -3.01 -9.94 -10.69
C LYS A 85 -2.65 -11.26 -11.36
N GLY A 86 -3.04 -12.39 -10.78
CA GLY A 86 -2.79 -13.73 -11.32
C GLY A 86 -1.56 -14.44 -10.73
N PHE A 87 -0.91 -13.90 -9.69
CA PHE A 87 0.20 -14.58 -9.02
C PHE A 87 -0.24 -15.80 -8.22
N ASN A 88 -1.46 -15.81 -7.73
CA ASN A 88 -2.03 -16.90 -6.93
C ASN A 88 -3.49 -17.13 -7.32
N ASP A 89 -3.98 -18.35 -7.09
CA ASP A 89 -5.37 -18.66 -7.31
C ASP A 89 -6.26 -17.90 -6.30
N VAL A 90 -7.35 -17.33 -6.80
CA VAL A 90 -8.34 -16.61 -5.98
C VAL A 90 -9.00 -17.51 -4.93
N GLU A 91 -9.09 -18.82 -5.22
CA GLU A 91 -9.60 -19.81 -4.27
C GLU A 91 -8.78 -19.90 -2.98
N MET A 92 -7.49 -19.52 -3.01
CA MET A 92 -6.64 -19.49 -1.82
C MET A 92 -7.13 -18.48 -0.79
N LEU A 93 -7.84 -17.43 -1.21
CA LEU A 93 -8.40 -16.40 -0.31
C LEU A 93 -9.44 -16.99 0.65
N LYS A 94 -10.13 -18.08 0.25
CA LYS A 94 -11.11 -18.76 1.13
C LYS A 94 -10.48 -19.37 2.38
N SER A 95 -9.17 -19.59 2.35
CA SER A 95 -8.41 -20.09 3.50
C SER A 95 -7.52 -19.05 4.14
N PHE A 96 -7.63 -17.77 3.75
CA PHE A 96 -6.80 -16.69 4.31
C PHE A 96 -6.84 -16.71 5.84
N ASN A 97 -5.66 -16.68 6.46
CA ASN A 97 -5.47 -16.69 7.93
C ASN A 97 -6.07 -17.90 8.66
N LEU A 98 -6.45 -18.97 7.95
CA LEU A 98 -6.89 -20.20 8.58
C LEU A 98 -5.70 -21.14 8.83
N SER A 99 -5.84 -22.04 9.79
CA SER A 99 -4.81 -23.02 10.13
C SER A 99 -4.44 -23.87 8.89
N GLY A 100 -3.15 -23.96 8.60
CA GLY A 100 -2.62 -24.70 7.44
C GLY A 100 -2.65 -23.92 6.12
N SER A 101 -3.18 -22.69 6.07
CA SER A 101 -3.14 -21.86 4.88
C SER A 101 -1.73 -21.40 4.55
N LYS A 102 -1.45 -21.24 3.24
CA LYS A 102 -0.26 -20.53 2.77
C LYS A 102 -0.38 -19.01 2.94
N MET A 103 -1.60 -18.48 2.91
CA MET A 103 -1.90 -17.05 3.08
C MET A 103 -2.24 -16.76 4.53
N GLY A 104 -1.21 -16.47 5.33
CA GLY A 104 -1.38 -16.04 6.72
C GLY A 104 -1.73 -14.57 6.87
N MET A 105 -2.01 -14.13 8.11
CA MET A 105 -2.26 -12.72 8.45
C MET A 105 -1.12 -11.78 8.00
N HIS A 106 0.09 -12.30 7.95
CA HIS A 106 1.27 -11.68 7.34
C HIS A 106 1.74 -12.63 6.24
N LEU A 107 1.90 -12.12 5.00
CA LEU A 107 2.28 -12.98 3.89
C LEU A 107 3.76 -13.35 3.97
N ASP A 108 4.03 -14.64 3.77
CA ASP A 108 5.36 -15.21 3.74
C ASP A 108 5.84 -15.34 2.28
N SER A 109 6.94 -14.67 1.94
CA SER A 109 7.53 -14.68 0.60
C SER A 109 7.98 -16.08 0.12
N ASN A 110 8.14 -17.04 1.05
CA ASN A 110 8.43 -18.42 0.70
C ASN A 110 7.18 -19.25 0.35
N LYS A 111 5.98 -18.73 0.66
CA LYS A 111 4.71 -19.45 0.49
C LYS A 111 3.77 -18.82 -0.50
N VAL A 112 3.84 -17.49 -0.66
CA VAL A 112 2.92 -16.72 -1.50
C VAL A 112 3.70 -16.09 -2.65
N VAL A 113 3.33 -16.47 -3.86
CA VAL A 113 3.98 -15.95 -5.08
C VAL A 113 3.69 -14.46 -5.24
N GLY A 114 4.70 -13.69 -5.63
CA GLY A 114 4.59 -12.24 -5.83
C GLY A 114 4.86 -11.40 -4.57
N VAL A 115 5.15 -12.03 -3.43
CA VAL A 115 5.61 -11.34 -2.21
C VAL A 115 7.13 -11.25 -2.21
N ASP A 116 7.68 -10.04 -2.21
CA ASP A 116 9.14 -9.81 -2.26
C ASP A 116 9.82 -9.96 -0.89
N ALA A 117 9.13 -9.64 0.19
CA ALA A 117 9.66 -9.76 1.55
C ALA A 117 8.56 -10.17 2.54
N SER A 118 8.87 -11.11 3.42
CA SER A 118 8.05 -11.43 4.58
C SER A 118 8.16 -10.30 5.59
N THR A 119 7.03 -9.72 5.98
CA THR A 119 6.93 -8.61 6.92
C THR A 119 5.91 -8.91 8.00
N GLY A 120 5.79 -8.02 9.01
CA GLY A 120 4.86 -8.20 10.13
C GLY A 120 5.44 -7.68 11.44
N SER A 121 6.76 -7.84 11.65
CA SER A 121 7.49 -7.07 12.66
C SER A 121 7.64 -5.65 12.11
N LEU A 122 6.87 -4.71 12.70
CA LEU A 122 6.83 -3.34 12.21
C LEU A 122 8.21 -2.67 12.27
N GLY A 123 8.45 -1.74 11.34
CA GLY A 123 9.69 -0.98 11.24
C GLY A 123 10.79 -1.64 10.41
N GLN A 124 10.67 -2.93 10.03
CA GLN A 124 11.73 -3.62 9.29
C GLN A 124 11.73 -3.30 7.78
N GLY A 125 10.57 -2.96 7.21
CA GLY A 125 10.43 -2.72 5.77
C GLY A 125 11.36 -1.68 5.20
N PRO A 126 11.53 -0.49 5.79
CA PRO A 126 12.45 0.53 5.28
C PRO A 126 13.91 0.05 5.16
N SER A 127 14.41 -0.71 6.12
CA SER A 127 15.78 -1.29 6.08
C SER A 127 15.90 -2.37 5.02
N ILE A 128 14.88 -3.23 4.84
CA ILE A 128 14.83 -4.21 3.76
C ILE A 128 14.82 -3.49 2.40
N ALA A 129 14.02 -2.42 2.27
CA ALA A 129 13.96 -1.63 1.05
C ALA A 129 15.29 -0.95 0.72
N ALA A 130 15.97 -0.40 1.74
CA ALA A 130 17.30 0.18 1.59
C ALA A 130 18.30 -0.86 1.04
N GLY A 131 18.34 -2.05 1.62
CA GLY A 131 19.19 -3.15 1.16
C GLY A 131 18.85 -3.58 -0.28
N THR A 132 17.57 -3.70 -0.60
CA THR A 132 17.09 -4.09 -1.93
C THR A 132 17.45 -3.06 -3.00
N ALA A 133 17.24 -1.77 -2.72
CA ALA A 133 17.57 -0.68 -3.65
C ALA A 133 19.10 -0.53 -3.82
N LEU A 134 19.86 -0.73 -2.74
CA LEU A 134 21.32 -0.72 -2.81
C LEU A 134 21.85 -1.91 -3.62
N ALA A 135 21.25 -3.10 -3.48
CA ALA A 135 21.59 -4.28 -4.27
C ALA A 135 21.38 -4.03 -5.77
N ALA A 136 20.27 -3.38 -6.19
CA ALA A 136 20.06 -2.99 -7.58
C ALA A 136 21.25 -2.18 -8.11
N ARG A 137 21.66 -1.14 -7.38
CA ARG A 137 22.78 -0.28 -7.75
C ARG A 137 24.10 -1.07 -7.87
N LEU A 138 24.40 -1.93 -6.90
CA LEU A 138 25.63 -2.72 -6.89
C LEU A 138 25.69 -3.75 -8.03
N MET A 139 24.53 -4.27 -8.44
CA MET A 139 24.39 -5.20 -9.55
C MET A 139 24.24 -4.52 -10.92
N GLY A 140 24.19 -3.19 -10.97
CA GLY A 140 23.95 -2.44 -12.22
C GLY A 140 22.56 -2.66 -12.80
N LYS A 141 21.56 -2.86 -11.94
CA LYS A 141 20.15 -3.05 -12.30
C LYS A 141 19.38 -1.74 -12.13
N ASP A 142 18.35 -1.54 -12.95
CA ASP A 142 17.54 -0.31 -12.97
C ASP A 142 16.15 -0.47 -12.32
N TYR A 143 15.88 -1.62 -11.66
CA TYR A 143 14.60 -1.82 -11.00
C TYR A 143 14.37 -0.86 -9.84
N LEU A 144 13.12 -0.51 -9.62
CA LEU A 144 12.68 0.31 -8.50
C LEU A 144 12.28 -0.56 -7.31
N THR A 145 12.49 -0.02 -6.12
CA THR A 145 12.02 -0.60 -4.86
C THR A 145 10.97 0.33 -4.28
N TYR A 146 9.77 -0.20 -4.08
CA TYR A 146 8.65 0.50 -3.47
C TYR A 146 8.41 -0.07 -2.07
N VAL A 147 8.34 0.78 -1.07
CA VAL A 147 8.02 0.36 0.30
C VAL A 147 6.91 1.22 0.87
N VAL A 148 5.93 0.60 1.53
CA VAL A 148 4.87 1.31 2.24
C VAL A 148 4.88 0.97 3.72
N THR A 149 4.97 2.02 4.54
CA THR A 149 4.83 1.96 6.00
C THR A 149 3.46 2.49 6.43
N GLY A 150 3.02 2.09 7.62
CA GLY A 150 1.93 2.79 8.31
C GLY A 150 2.47 3.96 9.12
N ASP A 151 1.62 4.95 9.40
CA ASP A 151 1.97 6.07 10.27
C ASP A 151 2.24 5.62 11.72
N GLY A 152 1.41 4.74 12.27
CA GLY A 152 1.65 4.14 13.58
C GLY A 152 2.95 3.33 13.64
N GLU A 153 3.36 2.72 12.52
CA GLU A 153 4.62 2.01 12.38
C GLU A 153 5.84 2.93 12.57
N LEU A 154 5.71 4.21 12.29
CA LEU A 154 6.80 5.18 12.52
C LEU A 154 7.12 5.42 14.00
N GLY A 155 6.35 4.82 14.90
CA GLY A 155 6.74 4.67 16.30
C GLY A 155 7.99 3.79 16.51
N GLU A 156 8.31 2.93 15.55
CA GLU A 156 9.49 2.08 15.57
C GLU A 156 10.74 2.86 15.14
N GLY A 157 11.80 2.84 15.97
CA GLY A 157 13.06 3.54 15.68
C GLY A 157 13.73 3.04 14.39
N SER A 158 13.58 1.76 14.08
CA SER A 158 14.16 1.12 12.89
C SER A 158 13.63 1.71 11.56
N CYS A 159 12.42 2.29 11.52
CA CYS A 159 11.96 3.05 10.36
C CYS A 159 12.90 4.21 10.05
N TRP A 160 13.22 5.01 11.07
CA TRP A 160 14.06 6.20 10.94
C TRP A 160 15.51 5.83 10.60
N GLU A 161 16.04 4.76 11.18
CA GLU A 161 17.36 4.19 10.81
C GLU A 161 17.38 3.76 9.34
N GLY A 162 16.33 3.10 8.85
CA GLY A 162 16.16 2.76 7.44
C GLY A 162 16.10 4.00 6.55
N PHE A 163 15.36 5.03 6.93
CA PHE A 163 15.28 6.29 6.19
C PHE A 163 16.63 7.02 6.14
N MET A 164 17.38 7.05 7.24
CA MET A 164 18.74 7.60 7.26
C MET A 164 19.65 6.85 6.27
N THR A 165 19.52 5.52 6.20
CA THR A 165 20.28 4.68 5.28
C THR A 165 19.92 4.96 3.82
N ILE A 166 18.63 5.03 3.50
CA ILE A 166 18.12 5.36 2.16
C ILE A 166 18.69 6.71 1.71
N ASN A 167 18.63 7.72 2.58
CA ASN A 167 19.18 9.04 2.27
C ASN A 167 20.71 9.04 2.20
N HIS A 168 21.42 8.40 3.14
CA HIS A 168 22.87 8.38 3.15
C HIS A 168 23.47 7.86 1.83
N TYR A 169 22.88 6.79 1.30
CA TYR A 169 23.29 6.22 0.03
C TYR A 169 22.62 6.87 -1.18
N GLN A 170 21.80 7.91 -0.99
CA GLN A 170 21.05 8.59 -2.07
C GLN A 170 20.37 7.59 -2.99
N LEU A 171 19.56 6.69 -2.40
CA LEU A 171 18.87 5.61 -3.12
C LEU A 171 17.62 6.16 -3.82
N SER A 172 17.82 6.92 -4.90
CA SER A 172 16.73 7.50 -5.71
C SER A 172 15.80 6.44 -6.32
N ASN A 173 16.28 5.19 -6.46
CA ASN A 173 15.49 4.04 -6.88
C ASN A 173 14.67 3.40 -5.75
N CYS A 174 14.66 3.98 -4.54
CA CYS A 174 13.80 3.59 -3.44
C CYS A 174 12.72 4.66 -3.24
N ILE A 175 11.47 4.30 -3.53
CA ILE A 175 10.30 5.17 -3.34
C ILE A 175 9.58 4.73 -2.07
N VAL A 176 9.52 5.64 -1.10
CA VAL A 176 8.88 5.40 0.21
C VAL A 176 7.47 5.97 0.20
N PHE A 177 6.50 5.18 0.61
CA PHE A 177 5.14 5.61 0.88
C PHE A 177 4.86 5.54 2.38
N ILE A 178 4.18 6.54 2.90
CA ILE A 178 3.67 6.51 4.27
C ILE A 178 2.15 6.58 4.20
N ASP A 179 1.48 5.53 4.61
CA ASP A 179 0.03 5.49 4.77
C ASP A 179 -0.35 6.22 6.05
N ARG A 180 -0.59 7.53 5.93
CA ARG A 180 -0.98 8.43 7.01
C ARG A 180 -2.49 8.36 7.19
N ASN A 181 -2.96 7.26 7.80
CA ASN A 181 -4.38 7.04 8.05
C ASN A 181 -4.85 7.59 9.42
N HIS A 182 -3.98 8.29 10.13
CA HIS A 182 -4.19 8.98 11.40
C HIS A 182 -4.51 8.09 12.60
N ASN A 183 -4.46 6.76 12.46
CA ASN A 183 -4.88 5.85 13.52
C ASN A 183 -3.87 4.74 13.80
N MET A 184 -3.66 4.49 15.08
CA MET A 184 -3.00 3.29 15.61
C MET A 184 -4.04 2.23 16.00
N ILE A 185 -3.63 1.23 16.80
CA ILE A 185 -4.54 0.24 17.42
C ILE A 185 -5.40 0.90 18.49
N ASP A 186 -4.78 1.76 19.31
CA ASP A 186 -5.34 2.26 20.57
C ASP A 186 -5.99 3.65 20.44
N GLY A 187 -5.94 4.27 19.25
CA GLY A 187 -6.50 5.60 19.04
C GLY A 187 -5.84 6.36 17.89
N ASN A 188 -6.09 7.66 17.84
CA ASN A 188 -5.45 8.53 16.86
C ASN A 188 -3.96 8.68 17.15
N THR A 189 -3.14 8.71 16.09
CA THR A 189 -1.67 8.85 16.24
C THR A 189 -1.27 10.07 17.03
N GLU A 190 -1.95 11.21 16.85
CA GLU A 190 -1.59 12.45 17.55
C GLU A 190 -1.95 12.44 19.05
N ASP A 191 -2.88 11.57 19.46
CA ASP A 191 -3.24 11.39 20.86
C ASP A 191 -2.33 10.37 21.57
N ILE A 192 -1.89 9.33 20.84
CA ILE A 192 -1.08 8.25 21.39
C ILE A 192 0.41 8.57 21.34
N LYS A 193 0.92 8.95 20.15
CA LYS A 193 2.31 9.30 19.93
C LYS A 193 2.43 10.24 18.73
N LYS A 194 2.59 11.52 19.01
CA LYS A 194 2.60 12.58 18.00
C LYS A 194 3.64 12.36 16.91
N LEU A 195 3.20 12.44 15.68
CA LEU A 195 4.04 12.32 14.48
C LEU A 195 4.27 13.67 13.78
N GLU A 196 3.33 14.60 13.91
CA GLU A 196 3.45 15.88 13.21
C GLU A 196 4.61 16.77 13.76
N PRO A 197 5.22 17.60 12.92
CA PRO A 197 5.02 17.74 11.46
C PRO A 197 5.76 16.65 10.66
N LEU A 198 5.02 15.67 10.14
CA LEU A 198 5.63 14.48 9.53
C LEU A 198 6.31 14.78 8.17
N ALA A 199 5.69 15.63 7.34
CA ALA A 199 6.27 16.04 6.06
C ALA A 199 7.62 16.75 6.24
N ASP A 200 7.72 17.64 7.23
CA ASP A 200 8.97 18.36 7.55
C ASP A 200 10.04 17.39 8.06
N LYS A 201 9.65 16.40 8.87
CA LYS A 201 10.59 15.37 9.34
C LYS A 201 11.17 14.59 8.17
N MET A 202 10.32 14.11 7.22
CA MET A 202 10.81 13.38 6.06
C MET A 202 11.72 14.25 5.18
N THR A 203 11.38 15.53 5.02
CA THR A 203 12.23 16.51 4.31
C THR A 203 13.55 16.69 5.03
N ALA A 204 13.56 16.84 6.35
CA ALA A 204 14.79 16.95 7.16
C ALA A 204 15.64 15.67 7.11
N PHE A 205 15.03 14.51 6.92
CA PHE A 205 15.74 13.25 6.65
C PHE A 205 16.30 13.17 5.22
N GLY A 206 16.14 14.20 4.40
CA GLY A 206 16.75 14.34 3.07
C GLY A 206 15.92 13.76 1.94
N PHE A 207 14.63 13.48 2.16
CA PHE A 207 13.73 13.05 1.11
C PHE A 207 13.14 14.22 0.33
N ASN A 208 12.90 13.98 -0.97
CA ASN A 208 11.93 14.77 -1.71
C ASN A 208 10.54 14.33 -1.24
N THR A 209 9.88 15.14 -0.42
CA THR A 209 8.60 14.81 0.20
C THR A 209 7.44 15.36 -0.62
N ILE A 210 6.50 14.49 -0.99
CA ILE A 210 5.28 14.85 -1.72
C ILE A 210 4.09 14.44 -0.84
N VAL A 211 3.19 15.37 -0.55
CA VAL A 211 1.96 15.10 0.21
C VAL A 211 0.78 15.04 -0.75
N VAL A 212 -0.04 14.00 -0.64
CA VAL A 212 -1.20 13.77 -1.52
C VAL A 212 -2.40 13.22 -0.75
N ASP A 213 -3.61 13.42 -1.29
CA ASP A 213 -4.76 12.59 -0.92
C ASP A 213 -4.50 11.16 -1.40
N GLY A 214 -4.14 10.26 -0.46
CA GLY A 214 -3.80 8.87 -0.76
C GLY A 214 -5.00 8.02 -1.17
N ASN A 215 -6.22 8.55 -1.06
CA ASN A 215 -7.43 7.93 -1.57
C ASN A 215 -7.93 8.60 -2.87
N ASN A 216 -7.06 9.38 -3.53
CA ASN A 216 -7.26 9.95 -4.85
C ASN A 216 -6.28 9.33 -5.86
N ILE A 217 -6.79 8.46 -6.74
CA ILE A 217 -5.97 7.77 -7.75
C ILE A 217 -5.23 8.75 -8.67
N GLY A 218 -5.84 9.88 -9.01
CA GLY A 218 -5.22 10.91 -9.85
C GLY A 218 -4.01 11.54 -9.20
N GLU A 219 -4.11 11.91 -7.91
CA GLU A 219 -3.00 12.47 -7.14
C GLU A 219 -1.89 11.45 -6.89
N LEU A 220 -2.25 10.20 -6.55
CA LEU A 220 -1.29 9.11 -6.40
C LEU A 220 -0.49 8.88 -7.69
N CYS A 221 -1.16 8.76 -8.84
CA CYS A 221 -0.50 8.57 -10.12
C CYS A 221 0.46 9.72 -10.44
N ASN A 222 0.04 10.96 -10.22
CA ASN A 222 0.90 12.12 -10.45
C ASN A 222 2.14 12.10 -9.55
N ALA A 223 1.98 11.78 -8.27
CA ALA A 223 3.12 11.70 -7.34
C ALA A 223 4.09 10.56 -7.69
N ILE A 224 3.57 9.40 -8.11
CA ILE A 224 4.37 8.27 -8.54
C ILE A 224 5.13 8.61 -9.84
N ASP A 225 4.49 9.25 -10.81
CA ASP A 225 5.15 9.71 -12.05
C ASP A 225 6.33 10.64 -11.71
N ILE A 226 6.15 11.61 -10.80
CA ILE A 226 7.22 12.49 -10.33
C ILE A 226 8.34 11.69 -9.67
N ALA A 227 8.01 10.74 -8.78
CA ALA A 227 9.00 9.93 -8.08
C ALA A 227 9.83 9.08 -9.05
N ILE A 228 9.19 8.48 -10.08
CA ILE A 228 9.87 7.69 -11.12
C ILE A 228 10.80 8.57 -11.97
N GLU A 229 10.37 9.78 -12.38
CA GLU A 229 11.25 10.69 -13.12
C GLU A 229 12.46 11.10 -12.26
N ARG A 230 12.26 11.44 -11.00
CA ARG A 230 13.36 11.78 -10.08
C ARG A 230 14.32 10.61 -9.85
N SER A 231 13.82 9.38 -9.86
CA SER A 231 14.70 8.21 -9.72
C SER A 231 15.69 8.09 -10.90
N LYS A 232 15.27 8.45 -12.11
CA LYS A 232 16.11 8.45 -13.32
C LYS A 232 17.18 9.55 -13.26
N GLU A 233 16.85 10.69 -12.70
CA GLU A 233 17.76 11.82 -12.52
C GLU A 233 18.78 11.60 -11.40
N LYS A 234 18.69 10.49 -10.68
CA LYS A 234 19.52 10.15 -9.50
C LYS A 234 19.51 11.25 -8.43
N CYS A 235 18.37 11.90 -8.27
CA CYS A 235 18.11 12.90 -7.24
C CYS A 235 17.96 12.25 -5.86
N ALA A 236 17.67 13.07 -4.83
CA ALA A 236 17.32 12.58 -3.51
C ALA A 236 16.16 11.56 -3.57
N PRO A 237 16.13 10.54 -2.68
CA PRO A 237 15.03 9.59 -2.63
C PRO A 237 13.70 10.30 -2.40
N THR A 238 12.61 9.73 -2.90
CA THR A 238 11.27 10.33 -2.78
C THR A 238 10.45 9.63 -1.70
N CYS A 239 9.81 10.44 -0.84
CA CYS A 239 8.78 10.01 0.08
C CYS A 239 7.42 10.58 -0.35
N ILE A 240 6.45 9.71 -0.59
CA ILE A 240 5.06 10.10 -0.85
C ILE A 240 4.28 9.87 0.46
N LEU A 241 3.93 10.97 1.12
CA LEU A 241 3.09 10.99 2.31
C LEU A 241 1.64 11.02 1.86
N MET A 242 0.97 9.91 2.03
CA MET A 242 -0.42 9.71 1.61
C MET A 242 -1.35 10.01 2.78
N ASP A 243 -2.06 11.12 2.72
CA ASP A 243 -3.17 11.38 3.64
C ASP A 243 -4.33 10.47 3.25
N THR A 244 -4.63 9.49 4.09
CA THR A 244 -5.61 8.43 3.83
C THR A 244 -6.61 8.33 4.99
N LYS A 245 -7.63 7.52 4.78
CA LYS A 245 -8.58 7.20 5.86
C LYS A 245 -8.52 5.72 6.19
N LYS A 246 -8.34 5.38 7.45
CA LYS A 246 -8.54 4.01 7.91
C LYS A 246 -9.96 3.58 7.53
N GLY A 247 -10.13 2.43 6.87
CA GLY A 247 -11.45 1.97 6.42
C GLY A 247 -11.97 2.65 5.14
N ALA A 248 -11.10 3.31 4.35
CA ALA A 248 -11.45 4.08 3.15
C ALA A 248 -12.40 3.33 2.20
N GLY A 249 -13.45 4.02 1.76
CA GLY A 249 -14.51 3.50 0.89
C GLY A 249 -15.71 2.95 1.64
N ILE A 250 -15.64 2.79 2.96
CA ILE A 250 -16.77 2.34 3.80
C ILE A 250 -17.06 3.42 4.83
N LYS A 251 -17.94 4.32 4.49
CA LYS A 251 -18.22 5.55 5.23
C LYS A 251 -18.50 5.33 6.72
N SER A 252 -19.15 4.22 7.05
CA SER A 252 -19.53 3.93 8.45
C SER A 252 -18.37 3.54 9.34
N ILE A 253 -17.19 3.30 8.78
CA ILE A 253 -15.97 2.93 9.53
C ILE A 253 -14.77 3.81 9.17
N GLU A 254 -14.92 4.77 8.26
CA GLU A 254 -13.83 5.70 7.92
C GLU A 254 -13.35 6.47 9.15
N GLY A 255 -12.04 6.42 9.41
CA GLY A 255 -11.41 7.11 10.52
C GLY A 255 -11.64 6.47 11.90
N ASP A 256 -12.35 5.37 11.98
CA ASP A 256 -12.58 4.64 13.23
C ASP A 256 -11.41 3.68 13.52
N TYR A 257 -10.60 4.00 14.53
CA TYR A 257 -9.45 3.18 14.91
C TYR A 257 -9.84 1.77 15.41
N THR A 258 -11.06 1.59 15.91
CA THR A 258 -11.53 0.27 16.40
C THR A 258 -11.59 -0.76 15.27
N TRP A 259 -11.66 -0.31 14.03
CA TRP A 259 -11.56 -1.15 12.84
C TRP A 259 -10.12 -1.49 12.43
N HIS A 260 -9.16 -1.27 13.34
CA HIS A 260 -7.82 -1.81 13.13
C HIS A 260 -7.86 -3.32 12.88
N TYR A 261 -8.65 -4.04 13.67
CA TYR A 261 -8.91 -5.46 13.52
C TYR A 261 -10.40 -5.74 13.75
N GLY A 262 -11.04 -6.52 12.90
CA GLY A 262 -12.47 -6.77 13.03
C GLY A 262 -12.99 -7.94 12.22
N ALA A 263 -14.23 -8.34 12.54
CA ALA A 263 -15.00 -9.34 11.83
C ALA A 263 -16.17 -8.69 11.07
N ILE A 264 -16.54 -9.31 9.96
CA ILE A 264 -17.66 -8.87 9.11
C ILE A 264 -18.73 -9.96 9.16
N ASP A 265 -19.86 -9.67 9.79
CA ASP A 265 -21.06 -10.49 9.76
C ASP A 265 -21.91 -10.20 8.51
N ASP A 266 -22.98 -10.96 8.29
CA ASP A 266 -23.83 -10.83 7.10
C ASP A 266 -24.44 -9.43 6.97
N ALA A 267 -24.85 -8.81 8.07
CA ALA A 267 -25.45 -7.48 8.06
C ALA A 267 -24.40 -6.41 7.67
N ARG A 268 -23.17 -6.53 8.20
CA ARG A 268 -22.05 -5.67 7.83
C ARG A 268 -21.61 -5.92 6.39
N PHE A 269 -21.62 -7.17 5.95
CA PHE A 269 -21.26 -7.52 4.57
C PHE A 269 -22.15 -6.79 3.57
N GLU A 270 -23.47 -6.85 3.73
CA GLU A 270 -24.40 -6.15 2.85
C GLU A 270 -24.25 -4.63 2.94
N LYS A 271 -24.13 -4.10 4.17
CA LYS A 271 -23.93 -2.67 4.40
C LYS A 271 -22.66 -2.15 3.74
N PHE A 272 -21.52 -2.83 3.94
CA PHE A 272 -20.24 -2.42 3.41
C PHE A 272 -20.20 -2.48 1.89
N ASN A 273 -20.78 -3.50 1.27
CA ASN A 273 -20.88 -3.58 -0.18
C ASN A 273 -21.72 -2.43 -0.78
N LYS A 274 -22.80 -2.01 -0.09
CA LYS A 274 -23.59 -0.86 -0.50
C LYS A 274 -22.80 0.44 -0.39
N GLU A 275 -22.12 0.66 0.73
CA GLU A 275 -21.29 1.85 0.94
C GLU A 275 -20.13 1.93 -0.06
N LEU A 276 -19.51 0.80 -0.39
CA LEU A 276 -18.48 0.72 -1.44
C LEU A 276 -19.04 1.08 -2.83
N GLU A 277 -20.26 0.68 -3.15
CA GLU A 277 -20.89 1.07 -4.41
C GLU A 277 -21.18 2.58 -4.47
N GLU A 278 -21.61 3.17 -3.35
CA GLU A 278 -21.84 4.61 -3.24
C GLU A 278 -20.51 5.40 -3.38
N ASP A 279 -19.43 4.95 -2.69
CA ASP A 279 -18.11 5.52 -2.81
C ASP A 279 -17.57 5.41 -4.26
N TYR A 280 -17.73 4.26 -4.89
CA TYR A 280 -17.32 4.06 -6.28
C TYR A 280 -18.02 5.03 -7.24
N LYS A 281 -19.32 5.25 -7.09
CA LYS A 281 -20.07 6.23 -7.90
C LYS A 281 -19.51 7.64 -7.73
N ALA A 282 -19.18 8.03 -6.50
CA ALA A 282 -18.59 9.35 -6.23
C ALA A 282 -17.18 9.49 -6.84
N ARG A 283 -16.35 8.42 -6.76
CA ARG A 283 -15.01 8.38 -7.35
C ARG A 283 -15.05 8.44 -8.88
N VAL A 284 -15.96 7.71 -9.51
CA VAL A 284 -16.20 7.78 -10.97
C VAL A 284 -16.56 9.20 -11.37
N ALA A 285 -17.51 9.84 -10.68
CA ALA A 285 -17.91 11.22 -10.97
C ALA A 285 -16.73 12.21 -10.86
N ARG A 286 -15.83 12.02 -9.87
CA ARG A 286 -14.59 12.79 -9.75
C ARG A 286 -13.68 12.56 -10.95
N ALA A 287 -13.41 11.30 -11.30
CA ALA A 287 -12.55 10.95 -12.44
C ALA A 287 -13.11 11.48 -13.78
N GLU A 288 -14.43 11.48 -13.94
CA GLU A 288 -15.09 12.06 -15.11
C GLU A 288 -14.91 13.58 -15.20
N LYS A 289 -14.88 14.26 -14.06
CA LYS A 289 -14.74 15.72 -13.98
C LYS A 289 -13.28 16.18 -14.14
N GLU A 290 -12.35 15.48 -13.52
CA GLU A 290 -10.95 15.92 -13.37
C GLU A 290 -10.02 15.20 -14.36
N GLY A 291 -10.40 14.03 -14.90
CA GLY A 291 -9.63 13.28 -15.88
C GLY A 291 -9.54 14.01 -17.24
N LYS A 292 -8.33 13.98 -17.83
CA LYS A 292 -8.02 14.61 -19.11
C LYS A 292 -8.17 13.65 -20.29
#